data_80eca4eaec3ad8c8f92fd26cddb4a78b
#
_entry.id   80eca4eaec3ad8c8f92fd26cddb4a78b
#
_cell.length_a   1.000
_cell.length_b   1.000
_cell.length_c   1.000
_cell.angle_alpha   90.00
_cell.angle_beta   90.00
_cell.angle_gamma   90.00
#
_symmetry.space_group_name_H-M   'P 1'
#
loop_
_entity.id
_entity.type
_entity.pdbx_description
1 polymer ?
#
loop_
_entity_poly.entity_id
_entity_poly.type
_entity_poly.pdbx_seq_one_letter_code
_entity_poly.pdbx_strand_id
1 'polypeptide(L)'
;MNGQKITFDINGQPASGYLAIPDQPDSPGVLVLHAWWGLNSFFEDLCQRLASEGFAAFAPDLYDGKIAKTVPEAEQFMSESSSERKQAIATTAIDFLRSRPEVIKGAISLIGFSMGAAWALELASAFPEDISKVVLFYGVNDVDFTKIKAEIAGHFSDVDEMEPLDGIQAMGSDMRAAGLSPSFYIYPGKSHWFFESDRPEYDSEAAELAWRRTLEFLRK
;
A
#
# COMPACT_ATOMS: atom_id res chain seq x y z
N MET A 1 17.55 8.10 -11.17
CA MET A 1 16.65 7.52 -10.15
C MET A 1 17.48 6.70 -9.18
N ASN A 2 17.46 7.03 -7.90
CA ASN A 2 18.26 6.33 -6.89
C ASN A 2 17.30 5.67 -5.89
N GLY A 3 17.03 4.38 -6.12
CA GLY A 3 16.38 3.55 -5.12
C GLY A 3 17.40 3.02 -4.11
N GLN A 4 17.11 3.10 -2.80
CA GLN A 4 18.05 2.67 -1.76
C GLN A 4 17.33 2.12 -0.54
N LYS A 5 17.95 1.12 0.09
CA LYS A 5 17.54 0.69 1.43
C LYS A 5 17.97 1.74 2.44
N ILE A 6 17.06 2.09 3.32
CA ILE A 6 17.29 3.07 4.36
C ILE A 6 16.95 2.51 5.73
N THR A 7 17.50 3.13 6.77
CA THR A 7 17.09 2.89 8.16
C THR A 7 16.54 4.18 8.73
N PHE A 8 15.45 4.08 9.50
CA PHE A 8 14.85 5.19 10.23
C PHE A 8 14.57 4.76 11.68
N ASP A 9 14.42 5.73 12.57
CA ASP A 9 14.26 5.48 14.00
C ASP A 9 12.78 5.45 14.39
N ILE A 10 12.43 4.47 15.24
CA ILE A 10 11.12 4.37 15.86
C ILE A 10 11.32 4.28 17.37
N ASN A 11 11.22 5.40 18.08
CA ASN A 11 11.36 5.46 19.54
C ASN A 11 12.66 4.84 20.05
N GLY A 12 13.78 5.07 19.36
CA GLY A 12 15.10 4.54 19.70
C GLY A 12 15.37 3.12 19.18
N GLN A 13 14.48 2.56 18.38
CA GLN A 13 14.66 1.26 17.72
C GLN A 13 14.74 1.44 16.20
N PRO A 14 15.73 0.84 15.52
CA PRO A 14 15.82 0.95 14.07
C PRO A 14 14.69 0.18 13.37
N ALA A 15 14.21 0.75 12.27
CA ALA A 15 13.38 0.10 11.28
C ALA A 15 13.98 0.35 9.90
N SER A 16 13.66 -0.51 8.94
CA SER A 16 14.15 -0.41 7.57
C SER A 16 13.04 -0.15 6.57
N GLY A 17 13.43 0.23 5.37
CA GLY A 17 12.53 0.40 4.25
C GLY A 17 13.29 0.68 2.95
N TYR A 18 12.56 0.77 1.86
CA TYR A 18 13.10 1.09 0.56
C TYR A 18 12.55 2.44 0.08
N LEU A 19 13.44 3.36 -0.24
CA LEU A 19 13.14 4.72 -0.70
C LEU A 19 13.59 4.89 -2.13
N ALA A 20 12.70 5.34 -3.01
CA ALA A 20 13.00 5.73 -4.37
C ALA A 20 12.52 7.16 -4.63
N ILE A 21 13.45 8.03 -5.01
CA ILE A 21 13.19 9.45 -5.25
C ILE A 21 13.41 9.74 -6.75
N PRO A 22 12.48 10.46 -7.41
CA PRO A 22 12.70 10.94 -8.78
C PRO A 22 13.87 11.95 -8.86
N ASP A 23 14.42 12.12 -10.03
CA ASP A 23 15.48 13.13 -10.26
C ASP A 23 14.93 14.59 -10.23
N GLN A 24 13.62 14.77 -10.23
CA GLN A 24 12.96 16.07 -10.13
C GLN A 24 12.65 16.44 -8.66
N PRO A 25 12.73 17.73 -8.29
CA PRO A 25 12.28 18.19 -6.99
C PRO A 25 10.75 18.21 -6.89
N ASP A 26 10.24 18.43 -5.65
CA ASP A 26 8.82 18.63 -5.37
C ASP A 26 7.93 17.50 -5.92
N SER A 27 8.26 16.27 -5.53
CA SER A 27 7.54 15.07 -5.94
C SER A 27 6.41 14.71 -4.97
N PRO A 28 5.22 14.30 -5.45
CA PRO A 28 4.18 13.76 -4.57
C PRO A 28 4.67 12.51 -3.84
N GLY A 29 4.40 12.44 -2.53
CA GLY A 29 4.79 11.29 -1.71
C GLY A 29 3.80 10.13 -1.83
N VAL A 30 4.32 8.91 -1.99
CA VAL A 30 3.56 7.66 -1.99
C VAL A 30 4.19 6.66 -1.01
N LEU A 31 3.44 6.27 0.01
CA LEU A 31 3.82 5.20 0.92
C LEU A 31 3.26 3.87 0.39
N VAL A 32 4.13 2.87 0.21
CA VAL A 32 3.78 1.53 -0.30
C VAL A 32 3.81 0.54 0.86
N LEU A 33 2.68 -0.08 1.16
CA LEU A 33 2.52 -1.06 2.23
C LEU A 33 2.44 -2.47 1.61
N HIS A 34 3.45 -3.28 1.90
CA HIS A 34 3.63 -4.59 1.29
C HIS A 34 2.60 -5.63 1.76
N ALA A 35 2.40 -6.69 0.96
CA ALA A 35 1.62 -7.86 1.32
C ALA A 35 2.30 -8.67 2.45
N TRP A 36 1.66 -9.72 2.92
CA TRP A 36 2.19 -10.59 3.98
C TRP A 36 3.50 -11.32 3.65
N TRP A 37 3.99 -11.18 2.40
CA TRP A 37 5.27 -11.73 1.98
C TRP A 37 6.49 -10.99 2.54
N GLY A 38 6.30 -9.77 3.06
CA GLY A 38 7.38 -8.87 3.49
C GLY A 38 7.85 -7.92 2.38
N LEU A 39 8.79 -7.05 2.71
CA LEU A 39 9.38 -6.11 1.77
C LEU A 39 10.38 -6.84 0.86
N ASN A 40 9.87 -7.49 -0.20
CA ASN A 40 10.66 -8.22 -1.18
C ASN A 40 11.05 -7.34 -2.39
N SER A 41 11.76 -7.91 -3.36
CA SER A 41 12.23 -7.19 -4.55
C SER A 41 11.10 -6.63 -5.42
N PHE A 42 9.92 -7.26 -5.44
CA PHE A 42 8.75 -6.73 -6.16
C PHE A 42 8.36 -5.33 -5.64
N PHE A 43 8.31 -5.13 -4.32
CA PHE A 43 7.96 -3.83 -3.74
C PHE A 43 9.10 -2.81 -3.89
N GLU A 44 10.37 -3.25 -3.87
CA GLU A 44 11.51 -2.38 -4.18
C GLU A 44 11.43 -1.89 -5.64
N ASP A 45 11.14 -2.76 -6.60
CA ASP A 45 10.96 -2.43 -8.01
C ASP A 45 9.71 -1.55 -8.24
N LEU A 46 8.63 -1.78 -7.51
CA LEU A 46 7.43 -0.95 -7.55
C LEU A 46 7.73 0.50 -7.12
N CYS A 47 8.53 0.68 -6.04
CA CYS A 47 8.98 2.01 -5.64
C CYS A 47 9.81 2.69 -6.74
N GLN A 48 10.70 1.96 -7.41
CA GLN A 48 11.47 2.51 -8.55
C GLN A 48 10.56 2.86 -9.72
N ARG A 49 9.55 2.02 -10.01
CA ARG A 49 8.55 2.27 -11.05
C ARG A 49 7.74 3.54 -10.74
N LEU A 50 7.31 3.74 -9.48
CA LEU A 50 6.66 4.99 -9.03
C LEU A 50 7.58 6.19 -9.18
N ALA A 51 8.86 6.05 -8.84
CA ALA A 51 9.83 7.14 -9.02
C ALA A 51 10.04 7.51 -10.50
N SER A 52 9.98 6.53 -11.41
CA SER A 52 10.02 6.81 -12.86
C SER A 52 8.81 7.58 -13.37
N GLU A 53 7.68 7.51 -12.64
CA GLU A 53 6.44 8.23 -12.94
C GLU A 53 6.34 9.59 -12.21
N GLY A 54 7.39 9.96 -11.46
CA GLY A 54 7.50 11.27 -10.79
C GLY A 54 7.03 11.28 -9.34
N PHE A 55 6.82 10.12 -8.70
CA PHE A 55 6.42 10.02 -7.29
C PHE A 55 7.61 9.68 -6.39
N ALA A 56 7.75 10.35 -5.26
CA ALA A 56 8.68 9.92 -4.22
C ALA A 56 8.05 8.76 -3.45
N ALA A 57 8.56 7.54 -3.65
CA ALA A 57 7.99 6.31 -3.12
C ALA A 57 8.81 5.77 -1.96
N PHE A 58 8.13 5.40 -0.87
CA PHE A 58 8.74 4.75 0.28
C PHE A 58 7.95 3.51 0.69
N ALA A 59 8.62 2.36 0.79
CA ALA A 59 8.05 1.13 1.31
C ALA A 59 8.74 0.78 2.64
N PRO A 60 8.07 0.97 3.82
CA PRO A 60 8.60 0.50 5.09
C PRO A 60 8.53 -1.01 5.19
N ASP A 61 9.49 -1.61 5.87
CA ASP A 61 9.53 -3.03 6.15
C ASP A 61 8.79 -3.33 7.46
N LEU A 62 7.57 -3.85 7.33
CA LEU A 62 6.69 -4.17 8.46
C LEU A 62 7.09 -5.47 9.18
N TYR A 63 8.08 -6.21 8.67
CA TYR A 63 8.50 -7.50 9.18
C TYR A 63 9.97 -7.56 9.64
N ASP A 64 10.63 -6.40 9.79
CA ASP A 64 12.01 -6.29 10.28
C ASP A 64 12.99 -7.22 9.50
N GLY A 65 12.89 -7.23 8.16
CA GLY A 65 13.77 -7.96 7.25
C GLY A 65 13.32 -9.39 6.89
N LYS A 66 12.20 -9.85 7.43
CA LYS A 66 11.69 -11.20 7.10
C LYS A 66 10.95 -11.18 5.76
N ILE A 67 11.26 -12.14 4.89
CA ILE A 67 10.61 -12.36 3.60
C ILE A 67 10.12 -13.80 3.54
N ALA A 68 8.81 -13.99 3.44
CA ALA A 68 8.20 -15.30 3.31
C ALA A 68 8.26 -15.79 1.85
N LYS A 69 8.56 -17.09 1.69
CA LYS A 69 8.59 -17.77 0.40
C LYS A 69 7.40 -18.70 0.19
N THR A 70 6.71 -19.03 1.28
CA THR A 70 5.57 -19.95 1.28
C THR A 70 4.45 -19.38 2.11
N VAL A 71 3.20 -19.80 1.83
CA VAL A 71 2.02 -19.39 2.63
C VAL A 71 2.20 -19.69 4.12
N PRO A 72 2.65 -20.89 4.55
CA PRO A 72 2.88 -21.14 5.98
C PRO A 72 3.90 -20.19 6.63
N GLU A 73 4.97 -19.80 5.91
CA GLU A 73 5.93 -18.80 6.44
C GLU A 73 5.29 -17.43 6.58
N ALA A 74 4.45 -17.02 5.61
CA ALA A 74 3.74 -15.74 5.66
C ALA A 74 2.75 -15.70 6.82
N GLU A 75 1.98 -16.77 7.04
CA GLU A 75 1.08 -16.94 8.19
C GLU A 75 1.84 -16.87 9.51
N GLN A 76 2.98 -17.57 9.60
CA GLN A 76 3.83 -17.52 10.78
C GLN A 76 4.32 -16.10 11.06
N PHE A 77 4.87 -15.39 10.06
CA PHE A 77 5.37 -14.03 10.25
C PHE A 77 4.26 -13.05 10.62
N MET A 78 3.08 -13.21 10.02
CA MET A 78 1.91 -12.39 10.36
C MET A 78 1.49 -12.60 11.82
N SER A 79 1.54 -13.84 12.32
CA SER A 79 1.17 -14.17 13.71
C SER A 79 2.23 -13.79 14.74
N GLU A 80 3.52 -13.90 14.39
CA GLU A 80 4.64 -13.58 15.30
C GLU A 80 4.96 -12.09 15.38
N SER A 81 4.67 -11.32 14.32
CA SER A 81 4.97 -9.89 14.30
C SER A 81 3.95 -9.10 15.11
N SER A 82 4.44 -8.28 16.05
CA SER A 82 3.59 -7.43 16.89
C SER A 82 2.82 -6.42 16.05
N SER A 83 1.51 -6.34 16.26
CA SER A 83 0.67 -5.32 15.61
C SER A 83 1.08 -3.92 16.02
N GLU A 84 1.49 -3.71 17.27
CA GLU A 84 1.99 -2.42 17.77
C GLU A 84 3.29 -2.02 17.05
N ARG A 85 4.18 -2.97 16.77
CA ARG A 85 5.41 -2.72 16.04
C ARG A 85 5.12 -2.34 14.59
N LYS A 86 4.26 -3.09 13.89
CA LYS A 86 3.82 -2.77 12.52
C LYS A 86 3.16 -1.40 12.44
N GLN A 87 2.27 -1.10 13.39
CA GLN A 87 1.62 0.21 13.48
C GLN A 87 2.65 1.34 13.69
N ALA A 88 3.60 1.16 14.61
CA ALA A 88 4.64 2.15 14.87
C ALA A 88 5.52 2.38 13.63
N ILE A 89 5.91 1.31 12.92
CA ILE A 89 6.65 1.40 11.65
C ILE A 89 5.84 2.20 10.61
N ALA A 90 4.59 1.80 10.37
CA ALA A 90 3.75 2.39 9.34
C ALA A 90 3.43 3.88 9.63
N THR A 91 3.15 4.22 10.90
CA THR A 91 2.91 5.61 11.33
C THR A 91 4.15 6.47 11.17
N THR A 92 5.30 6.00 11.67
CA THR A 92 6.56 6.77 11.55
C THR A 92 6.99 6.93 10.09
N ALA A 93 6.65 5.96 9.23
CA ALA A 93 6.93 6.03 7.79
C ALA A 93 6.18 7.18 7.09
N ILE A 94 4.97 7.56 7.56
CA ILE A 94 4.25 8.74 7.07
C ILE A 94 5.08 10.00 7.33
N ASP A 95 5.49 10.21 8.58
CA ASP A 95 6.26 11.38 8.98
C ASP A 95 7.64 11.40 8.32
N PHE A 96 8.29 10.24 8.21
CA PHE A 96 9.56 10.10 7.52
C PHE A 96 9.45 10.57 6.06
N LEU A 97 8.48 10.08 5.31
CA LEU A 97 8.30 10.44 3.90
C LEU A 97 7.95 11.94 3.76
N ARG A 98 7.03 12.45 4.58
CA ARG A 98 6.63 13.86 4.57
C ARG A 98 7.75 14.84 4.96
N SER A 99 8.71 14.38 5.77
CA SER A 99 9.87 15.18 6.18
C SER A 99 10.92 15.34 5.09
N ARG A 100 10.88 14.52 4.04
CA ARG A 100 11.88 14.54 2.97
C ARG A 100 11.85 15.87 2.21
N PRO A 101 13.02 16.46 1.93
CA PRO A 101 13.10 17.73 1.19
C PRO A 101 12.65 17.60 -0.26
N GLU A 102 12.70 16.39 -0.83
CA GLU A 102 12.28 16.10 -2.20
C GLU A 102 10.76 15.92 -2.33
N VAL A 103 10.03 15.80 -1.21
CA VAL A 103 8.59 15.53 -1.18
C VAL A 103 7.80 16.84 -1.00
N ILE A 104 6.76 17.02 -1.81
CA ILE A 104 5.82 18.13 -1.68
C ILE A 104 5.20 18.11 -0.28
N LYS A 105 5.21 19.28 0.39
CA LYS A 105 4.63 19.40 1.72
C LYS A 105 3.11 19.25 1.66
N GLY A 106 2.57 18.43 2.55
CA GLY A 106 1.15 18.17 2.66
C GLY A 106 0.83 16.70 2.90
N ALA A 107 -0.37 16.30 2.55
CA ALA A 107 -0.82 14.92 2.62
C ALA A 107 -0.16 14.07 1.52
N ILE A 108 0.09 12.81 1.85
CA ILE A 108 0.67 11.81 0.94
C ILE A 108 -0.40 10.83 0.45
N SER A 109 -0.04 10.01 -0.53
CA SER A 109 -0.87 8.89 -0.98
C SER A 109 -0.39 7.56 -0.38
N LEU A 110 -1.31 6.61 -0.21
CA LEU A 110 -1.00 5.25 0.20
C LEU A 110 -1.32 4.27 -0.94
N ILE A 111 -0.47 3.25 -1.12
CA ILE A 111 -0.78 2.06 -1.91
C ILE A 111 -0.57 0.86 -1.00
N GLY A 112 -1.60 0.05 -0.79
CA GLY A 112 -1.52 -1.13 0.06
C GLY A 112 -1.89 -2.41 -0.70
N PHE A 113 -1.18 -3.50 -0.39
CA PHE A 113 -1.36 -4.81 -1.02
C PHE A 113 -1.78 -5.84 0.01
N SER A 114 -2.95 -6.48 -0.14
CA SER A 114 -3.45 -7.52 0.77
C SER A 114 -3.42 -7.02 2.23
N MET A 115 -2.62 -7.62 3.12
CA MET A 115 -2.38 -7.11 4.47
C MET A 115 -2.04 -5.60 4.49
N GLY A 116 -1.23 -5.13 3.54
CA GLY A 116 -0.88 -3.71 3.41
C GLY A 116 -2.06 -2.83 3.04
N ALA A 117 -3.08 -3.35 2.33
CA ALA A 117 -4.32 -2.63 2.06
C ALA A 117 -5.15 -2.42 3.34
N ALA A 118 -5.20 -3.44 4.20
CA ALA A 118 -5.80 -3.29 5.52
C ALA A 118 -5.11 -2.20 6.35
N TRP A 119 -3.77 -2.18 6.37
CA TRP A 119 -3.00 -1.11 7.02
C TRP A 119 -3.23 0.26 6.40
N ALA A 120 -3.38 0.36 5.08
CA ALA A 120 -3.65 1.63 4.40
C ALA A 120 -4.99 2.25 4.86
N LEU A 121 -6.02 1.42 5.04
CA LEU A 121 -7.32 1.86 5.58
C LEU A 121 -7.22 2.31 7.05
N GLU A 122 -6.50 1.55 7.89
CA GLU A 122 -6.22 1.93 9.29
C GLU A 122 -5.54 3.29 9.37
N LEU A 123 -4.47 3.50 8.58
CA LEU A 123 -3.74 4.76 8.57
C LEU A 123 -4.60 5.91 8.05
N ALA A 124 -5.39 5.70 7.00
CA ALA A 124 -6.28 6.73 6.46
C ALA A 124 -7.37 7.16 7.47
N SER A 125 -7.88 6.22 8.27
CA SER A 125 -8.83 6.50 9.37
C SER A 125 -8.16 7.19 10.55
N ALA A 126 -6.92 6.81 10.90
CA ALA A 126 -6.19 7.37 12.04
C ALA A 126 -5.55 8.74 11.75
N PHE A 127 -5.14 9.00 10.51
CA PHE A 127 -4.42 10.20 10.08
C PHE A 127 -5.09 10.90 8.89
N PRO A 128 -6.37 11.31 9.01
CA PRO A 128 -7.15 11.81 7.86
C PRO A 128 -6.60 13.09 7.22
N GLU A 129 -5.81 13.89 7.94
CA GLU A 129 -5.20 15.11 7.40
C GLU A 129 -3.88 14.86 6.67
N ASP A 130 -3.27 13.69 6.90
CA ASP A 130 -1.98 13.35 6.36
C ASP A 130 -2.06 12.48 5.11
N ILE A 131 -3.25 11.93 4.82
CA ILE A 131 -3.49 11.02 3.71
C ILE A 131 -4.54 11.62 2.76
N SER A 132 -4.15 11.82 1.50
CA SER A 132 -5.03 12.38 0.46
C SER A 132 -5.66 11.33 -0.44
N LYS A 133 -4.97 10.23 -0.70
CA LYS A 133 -5.43 9.15 -1.58
C LYS A 133 -5.01 7.79 -1.05
N VAL A 134 -5.86 6.79 -1.27
CA VAL A 134 -5.59 5.39 -0.93
C VAL A 134 -5.88 4.51 -2.13
N VAL A 135 -4.92 3.68 -2.52
CA VAL A 135 -5.10 2.63 -3.52
C VAL A 135 -4.98 1.28 -2.83
N LEU A 136 -6.01 0.47 -2.97
CA LEU A 136 -6.10 -0.87 -2.38
C LEU A 136 -5.90 -1.92 -3.47
N PHE A 137 -5.02 -2.87 -3.25
CA PHE A 137 -4.90 -4.07 -4.06
C PHE A 137 -5.34 -5.28 -3.24
N TYR A 138 -6.40 -5.93 -3.68
CA TYR A 138 -6.94 -7.19 -3.14
C TYR A 138 -6.86 -7.32 -1.60
N GLY A 139 -7.31 -6.31 -0.88
CA GLY A 139 -7.42 -6.36 0.58
C GLY A 139 -8.54 -5.47 1.09
N VAL A 140 -9.20 -5.93 2.13
CA VAL A 140 -10.31 -5.25 2.81
C VAL A 140 -9.98 -5.06 4.30
N ASN A 141 -10.65 -4.12 4.93
CA ASN A 141 -10.65 -3.95 6.38
C ASN A 141 -11.93 -3.23 6.81
N ASP A 142 -12.36 -3.50 8.03
CA ASP A 142 -13.46 -2.80 8.70
C ASP A 142 -12.87 -1.75 9.65
N VAL A 143 -12.96 -0.48 9.25
CA VAL A 143 -12.47 0.67 10.00
C VAL A 143 -13.58 1.72 10.10
N ASP A 144 -13.41 2.72 10.93
CA ASP A 144 -14.33 3.87 10.97
C ASP A 144 -14.16 4.73 9.71
N PHE A 145 -14.89 4.37 8.64
CA PHE A 145 -14.88 5.07 7.37
C PHE A 145 -15.32 6.52 7.45
N THR A 146 -16.07 6.91 8.51
CA THR A 146 -16.51 8.31 8.71
C THR A 146 -15.35 9.26 9.00
N LYS A 147 -14.20 8.73 9.43
CA LYS A 147 -12.99 9.50 9.69
C LYS A 147 -12.13 9.72 8.45
N ILE A 148 -12.29 8.89 7.42
CA ILE A 148 -11.45 8.95 6.22
C ILE A 148 -11.84 10.18 5.38
N LYS A 149 -10.84 10.98 5.02
CA LYS A 149 -10.96 12.12 4.08
C LYS A 149 -10.35 11.83 2.71
N ALA A 150 -9.52 10.80 2.65
CA ALA A 150 -8.83 10.40 1.42
C ALA A 150 -9.80 9.92 0.34
N GLU A 151 -9.50 10.22 -0.93
CA GLU A 151 -10.10 9.52 -2.05
C GLU A 151 -9.62 8.06 -2.07
N ILE A 152 -10.49 7.12 -2.47
CA ILE A 152 -10.18 5.69 -2.45
C ILE A 152 -10.38 5.09 -3.84
N ALA A 153 -9.37 4.36 -4.33
CA ALA A 153 -9.48 3.44 -5.45
C ALA A 153 -9.12 2.03 -4.99
N GLY A 154 -9.70 1.01 -5.62
CA GLY A 154 -9.40 -0.38 -5.27
C GLY A 154 -9.37 -1.29 -6.51
N HIS A 155 -8.44 -2.25 -6.50
CA HIS A 155 -8.22 -3.25 -7.53
C HIS A 155 -8.46 -4.63 -6.92
N PHE A 156 -9.54 -5.28 -7.32
CA PHE A 156 -9.98 -6.56 -6.77
C PHE A 156 -10.25 -7.57 -7.87
N SER A 157 -10.37 -8.83 -7.53
CA SER A 157 -10.72 -9.90 -8.45
C SER A 157 -12.04 -10.56 -8.05
N ASP A 158 -12.66 -11.31 -8.96
CA ASP A 158 -13.93 -11.99 -8.72
C ASP A 158 -13.77 -13.47 -8.35
N VAL A 159 -12.55 -14.02 -8.46
CA VAL A 159 -12.23 -15.40 -8.06
C VAL A 159 -11.14 -15.43 -6.97
N ASP A 160 -11.16 -14.45 -6.09
CA ASP A 160 -10.26 -14.34 -4.95
C ASP A 160 -10.81 -15.19 -3.78
N GLU A 161 -10.06 -16.22 -3.39
CA GLU A 161 -10.44 -17.10 -2.29
C GLU A 161 -10.16 -16.48 -0.91
N MET A 162 -9.28 -15.47 -0.84
CA MET A 162 -8.91 -14.79 0.41
C MET A 162 -9.81 -13.60 0.70
N GLU A 163 -10.22 -12.87 -0.35
CA GLU A 163 -11.08 -11.69 -0.28
C GLU A 163 -12.30 -11.86 -1.19
N PRO A 164 -13.32 -12.57 -0.73
CA PRO A 164 -14.52 -12.82 -1.51
C PRO A 164 -15.23 -11.54 -1.96
N LEU A 165 -15.83 -11.59 -3.15
CA LEU A 165 -16.47 -10.43 -3.79
C LEU A 165 -17.56 -9.78 -2.94
N ASP A 166 -18.29 -10.55 -2.15
CA ASP A 166 -19.33 -10.05 -1.23
C ASP A 166 -18.73 -9.17 -0.11
N GLY A 167 -17.58 -9.52 0.42
CA GLY A 167 -16.84 -8.69 1.40
C GLY A 167 -16.38 -7.36 0.78
N ILE A 168 -15.87 -7.41 -0.46
CA ILE A 168 -15.46 -6.21 -1.21
C ILE A 168 -16.69 -5.29 -1.45
N GLN A 169 -17.82 -5.87 -1.83
CA GLN A 169 -19.06 -5.13 -2.06
C GLN A 169 -19.62 -4.53 -0.77
N ALA A 170 -19.56 -5.27 0.36
CA ALA A 170 -19.94 -4.79 1.67
C ALA A 170 -19.08 -3.59 2.08
N MET A 171 -17.75 -3.70 2.04
CA MET A 171 -16.84 -2.59 2.34
C MET A 171 -17.15 -1.37 1.46
N GLY A 172 -17.36 -1.54 0.16
CA GLY A 172 -17.74 -0.45 -0.74
C GLY A 172 -19.08 0.20 -0.40
N SER A 173 -20.02 -0.56 0.14
CA SER A 173 -21.33 -0.07 0.60
C SER A 173 -21.18 0.74 1.89
N ASP A 174 -20.38 0.27 2.84
CA ASP A 174 -20.10 0.94 4.11
C ASP A 174 -19.33 2.25 3.90
N MET A 175 -18.37 2.27 2.99
CA MET A 175 -17.69 3.49 2.56
C MET A 175 -18.67 4.53 1.99
N ARG A 176 -19.60 4.11 1.13
CA ARG A 176 -20.64 5.01 0.57
C ARG A 176 -21.60 5.51 1.65
N ALA A 177 -21.98 4.66 2.60
CA ALA A 177 -22.80 5.05 3.73
C ALA A 177 -22.09 6.07 4.64
N ALA A 178 -20.76 6.01 4.73
CA ALA A 178 -19.92 6.99 5.42
C ALA A 178 -19.67 8.28 4.61
N GLY A 179 -20.21 8.40 3.39
CA GLY A 179 -20.08 9.59 2.55
C GLY A 179 -18.90 9.57 1.57
N LEU A 180 -18.14 8.47 1.51
CA LEU A 180 -17.05 8.30 0.55
C LEU A 180 -17.58 7.86 -0.83
N SER A 181 -16.79 8.06 -1.87
CA SER A 181 -17.10 7.66 -3.24
C SER A 181 -15.98 6.78 -3.81
N PRO A 182 -15.80 5.54 -3.32
CA PRO A 182 -14.70 4.69 -3.74
C PRO A 182 -14.84 4.25 -5.21
N SER A 183 -13.73 4.21 -5.93
CA SER A 183 -13.62 3.70 -7.30
C SER A 183 -13.07 2.28 -7.27
N PHE A 184 -13.93 1.26 -7.28
CA PHE A 184 -13.52 -0.14 -7.26
C PHE A 184 -13.54 -0.75 -8.67
N TYR A 185 -12.44 -1.40 -9.02
CA TYR A 185 -12.24 -2.11 -10.28
C TYR A 185 -12.16 -3.61 -10.01
N ILE A 186 -13.06 -4.38 -10.62
CA ILE A 186 -13.04 -5.84 -10.55
C ILE A 186 -12.37 -6.39 -11.81
N TYR A 187 -11.41 -7.31 -11.62
CA TYR A 187 -10.67 -7.98 -12.70
C TYR A 187 -11.18 -9.40 -12.87
N PRO A 188 -12.01 -9.66 -13.90
CA PRO A 188 -12.68 -10.93 -14.07
C PRO A 188 -11.71 -12.11 -14.30
N GLY A 189 -11.95 -13.22 -13.62
CA GLY A 189 -11.16 -14.45 -13.74
C GLY A 189 -9.75 -14.36 -13.18
N LYS A 190 -9.46 -13.31 -12.40
CA LYS A 190 -8.16 -13.16 -11.71
C LYS A 190 -8.32 -13.59 -10.25
N SER A 191 -7.19 -14.00 -9.64
CA SER A 191 -7.13 -14.39 -8.24
C SER A 191 -6.38 -13.35 -7.40
N HIS A 192 -6.23 -13.62 -6.12
CA HIS A 192 -5.36 -12.82 -5.24
C HIS A 192 -3.95 -12.72 -5.83
N TRP A 193 -3.21 -11.65 -5.57
CA TRP A 193 -1.85 -11.37 -6.05
C TRP A 193 -1.67 -11.23 -7.57
N PHE A 194 -2.74 -11.04 -8.36
CA PHE A 194 -2.65 -10.91 -9.82
C PHE A 194 -1.71 -9.79 -10.30
N PHE A 195 -1.37 -8.84 -9.44
CA PHE A 195 -0.49 -7.72 -9.74
C PHE A 195 0.99 -7.99 -9.40
N GLU A 196 1.29 -8.92 -8.50
CA GLU A 196 2.64 -9.19 -8.01
C GLU A 196 3.40 -10.13 -8.95
N SER A 197 4.38 -9.58 -9.70
CA SER A 197 5.09 -10.31 -10.77
C SER A 197 5.97 -11.47 -10.27
N ASP A 198 6.19 -11.56 -8.98
CA ASP A 198 6.91 -12.66 -8.32
C ASP A 198 5.99 -13.78 -7.82
N ARG A 199 4.68 -13.69 -8.11
CA ARG A 199 3.67 -14.70 -7.73
C ARG A 199 3.19 -15.50 -8.94
N PRO A 200 2.81 -16.79 -8.72
CA PRO A 200 2.23 -17.63 -9.78
C PRO A 200 0.92 -17.06 -10.37
N GLU A 201 0.19 -16.29 -9.58
CA GLU A 201 -1.10 -15.69 -9.90
C GLU A 201 -0.98 -14.44 -10.79
N TYR A 202 0.24 -13.98 -11.06
CA TYR A 202 0.49 -12.77 -11.84
C TYR A 202 -0.15 -12.84 -13.23
N ASP A 203 -0.88 -11.78 -13.58
CA ASP A 203 -1.45 -11.59 -14.91
C ASP A 203 -1.01 -10.23 -15.46
N SER A 204 -0.19 -10.26 -16.49
CA SER A 204 0.43 -9.05 -17.04
C SER A 204 -0.57 -8.04 -17.60
N GLU A 205 -1.67 -8.49 -18.22
CA GLU A 205 -2.68 -7.59 -18.80
C GLU A 205 -3.47 -6.89 -17.69
N ALA A 206 -3.91 -7.65 -16.68
CA ALA A 206 -4.62 -7.11 -15.53
C ALA A 206 -3.72 -6.16 -14.72
N ALA A 207 -2.48 -6.57 -14.49
CA ALA A 207 -1.50 -5.75 -13.76
C ALA A 207 -1.21 -4.42 -14.47
N GLU A 208 -0.99 -4.42 -15.79
CA GLU A 208 -0.77 -3.19 -16.55
C GLU A 208 -2.03 -2.30 -16.60
N LEU A 209 -3.22 -2.88 -16.68
CA LEU A 209 -4.46 -2.12 -16.59
C LEU A 209 -4.64 -1.50 -15.20
N ALA A 210 -4.38 -2.26 -14.13
CA ALA A 210 -4.43 -1.78 -12.76
C ALA A 210 -3.40 -0.67 -12.51
N TRP A 211 -2.18 -0.83 -13.05
CA TRP A 211 -1.13 0.19 -12.97
C TRP A 211 -1.56 1.51 -13.61
N ARG A 212 -2.06 1.49 -14.85
CA ARG A 212 -2.55 2.71 -15.53
C ARG A 212 -3.64 3.40 -14.72
N ARG A 213 -4.63 2.65 -14.22
CA ARG A 213 -5.72 3.18 -13.37
C ARG A 213 -5.18 3.80 -12.06
N THR A 214 -4.20 3.15 -11.44
CA THR A 214 -3.51 3.67 -10.26
C THR A 214 -2.83 5.01 -10.56
N LEU A 215 -2.06 5.11 -11.64
CA LEU A 215 -1.40 6.36 -12.03
C LEU A 215 -2.40 7.47 -12.37
N GLU A 216 -3.46 7.15 -13.11
CA GLU A 216 -4.55 8.09 -13.42
C GLU A 216 -5.21 8.62 -12.15
N PHE A 217 -5.41 7.75 -11.16
CA PHE A 217 -5.98 8.14 -9.87
C PHE A 217 -5.02 8.99 -9.04
N LEU A 218 -3.75 8.63 -8.95
CA LEU A 218 -2.76 9.38 -8.16
C LEU A 218 -2.49 10.77 -8.72
N ARG A 219 -2.64 10.99 -10.04
CA ARG A 219 -2.37 12.26 -10.74
C ARG A 219 -3.52 13.27 -10.73
N LYS A 220 -4.72 12.86 -10.34
CA LYS A 220 -5.88 13.78 -10.17
C LYS A 220 -5.67 14.74 -9.00
#